data_b4e1d3a94e8c5dd22dba01a27e286997
#
_entry.id   b4e1d3a94e8c5dd22dba01a27e286997
#
_cell.length_a   1.000
_cell.length_b   1.000
_cell.length_c   1.000
_cell.angle_alpha   90.00
_cell.angle_beta   90.00
_cell.angle_gamma   90.00
#
_symmetry.space_group_name_H-M   'P 1'
#
loop_
_entity.id
_entity.type
_entity.pdbx_description
1 polymer ?
#
loop_
_entity_poly.entity_id
_entity_poly.type
_entity_poly.pdbx_seq_one_letter_code
_entity_poly.pdbx_strand_id
1 'polypeptide(L)'
;MPLRLSEHLEHDRPRERFWIVGSGALTAQELLAILLGTGTRGRDALAVAGDVLARSDGSLRRLATRPWAELARVPGVGRAKAARLAVAIELGRRVAAEAEPPPERIRGPGDVQRYYAGRLRDLAVEEFHVLALGSQSQILADLLITRGILNSSLVHPREVFRAAIAEAAAGIIVVHNHPSGDPTPSADDRAVTRQLVDAGRVLDVPVYDHVVMGGERYVSFAEAGLL
;
A
#
# COMPACT_ATOMS: atom_id res chain seq x y z
N MET A 1 3.32 -34.36 -17.43
CA MET A 1 2.15 -33.54 -17.73
C MET A 1 1.43 -33.33 -16.41
N PRO A 2 1.10 -32.11 -15.94
CA PRO A 2 0.32 -31.95 -14.72
C PRO A 2 -1.08 -32.53 -14.91
N LEU A 3 -1.56 -33.25 -13.90
CA LEU A 3 -2.90 -33.86 -13.86
C LEU A 3 -3.98 -32.76 -14.00
N ARG A 4 -5.06 -33.04 -14.75
CA ARG A 4 -6.22 -32.14 -14.83
C ARG A 4 -7.01 -32.18 -13.52
N LEU A 5 -7.68 -31.09 -13.17
CA LEU A 5 -8.51 -31.00 -11.95
C LEU A 5 -9.55 -32.13 -11.86
N SER A 6 -10.02 -32.66 -13.01
CA SER A 6 -10.89 -33.84 -13.10
C SER A 6 -10.21 -35.16 -12.76
N GLU A 7 -8.89 -35.19 -12.78
CA GLU A 7 -8.06 -36.34 -12.46
C GLU A 7 -7.58 -36.36 -11.01
N HIS A 8 -7.77 -35.21 -10.28
CA HIS A 8 -7.57 -35.16 -8.84
C HIS A 8 -8.74 -35.86 -8.13
N LEU A 9 -8.41 -36.55 -7.05
CA LEU A 9 -9.46 -37.07 -6.15
C LEU A 9 -10.39 -35.91 -5.73
N GLU A 10 -11.66 -36.18 -5.59
CA GLU A 10 -12.67 -35.13 -5.40
C GLU A 10 -12.33 -34.19 -4.23
N HIS A 11 -11.81 -34.76 -3.14
CA HIS A 11 -11.37 -34.03 -1.95
C HIS A 11 -10.08 -33.20 -2.12
N ASP A 12 -9.33 -33.37 -3.22
CA ASP A 12 -8.09 -32.61 -3.51
C ASP A 12 -8.35 -31.38 -4.39
N ARG A 13 -9.58 -31.18 -4.84
CA ARG A 13 -9.91 -30.00 -5.63
C ARG A 13 -9.98 -28.77 -4.73
N PRO A 14 -9.54 -27.58 -5.18
CA PRO A 14 -9.42 -26.39 -4.32
C PRO A 14 -10.72 -26.02 -3.58
N ARG A 15 -11.90 -26.16 -4.19
CA ARG A 15 -13.19 -25.85 -3.55
C ARG A 15 -13.54 -26.84 -2.47
N GLU A 16 -13.36 -28.12 -2.72
CA GLU A 16 -13.62 -29.20 -1.78
C GLU A 16 -12.64 -29.10 -0.59
N ARG A 17 -11.36 -28.85 -0.87
CA ARG A 17 -10.36 -28.60 0.16
C ARG A 17 -10.72 -27.38 1.02
N PHE A 18 -11.21 -26.31 0.41
CA PHE A 18 -11.66 -25.13 1.16
C PHE A 18 -12.69 -25.48 2.24
N TRP A 19 -13.67 -26.34 1.93
CA TRP A 19 -14.68 -26.75 2.90
C TRP A 19 -14.19 -27.72 3.96
N ILE A 20 -13.13 -28.48 3.67
CA ILE A 20 -12.57 -29.48 4.61
C ILE A 20 -11.56 -28.81 5.57
N VAL A 21 -10.63 -28.02 5.05
CA VAL A 21 -9.48 -27.49 5.82
C VAL A 21 -9.48 -25.98 6.00
N GLY A 22 -10.43 -25.26 5.42
CA GLY A 22 -10.54 -23.81 5.48
C GLY A 22 -9.55 -23.07 4.55
N SER A 23 -9.76 -21.77 4.40
CA SER A 23 -8.95 -20.92 3.49
C SER A 23 -7.49 -20.82 3.89
N GLY A 24 -7.18 -20.87 5.18
CA GLY A 24 -5.81 -20.71 5.70
C GLY A 24 -4.84 -21.84 5.32
N ALA A 25 -5.37 -23.01 4.98
CA ALA A 25 -4.56 -24.16 4.56
C ALA A 25 -4.40 -24.27 3.04
N LEU A 26 -5.01 -23.36 2.26
CA LEU A 26 -4.90 -23.34 0.82
C LEU A 26 -3.70 -22.49 0.38
N THR A 27 -3.04 -22.93 -0.68
CA THR A 27 -2.00 -22.14 -1.36
C THR A 27 -2.60 -20.93 -2.06
N ALA A 28 -1.79 -19.90 -2.34
CA ALA A 28 -2.20 -18.75 -3.12
C ALA A 28 -2.77 -19.15 -4.50
N GLN A 29 -2.19 -20.18 -5.12
CA GLN A 29 -2.65 -20.70 -6.41
C GLN A 29 -4.05 -21.33 -6.31
N GLU A 30 -4.33 -22.09 -5.24
CA GLU A 30 -5.66 -22.68 -4.99
C GLU A 30 -6.71 -21.60 -4.72
N LEU A 31 -6.38 -20.58 -3.92
CA LEU A 31 -7.28 -19.45 -3.66
C LEU A 31 -7.62 -18.69 -4.95
N LEU A 32 -6.61 -18.42 -5.80
CA LEU A 32 -6.83 -17.79 -7.10
C LEU A 32 -7.66 -18.68 -8.03
N ALA A 33 -7.45 -20.01 -8.01
CA ALA A 33 -8.24 -20.95 -8.81
C ALA A 33 -9.73 -20.94 -8.40
N ILE A 34 -10.02 -20.83 -7.11
CA ILE A 34 -11.39 -20.69 -6.61
C ILE A 34 -12.02 -19.39 -7.11
N LEU A 35 -11.31 -18.25 -7.05
CA LEU A 35 -11.76 -16.96 -7.55
C LEU A 35 -12.00 -16.95 -9.05
N LEU A 36 -11.12 -17.57 -9.83
CA LEU A 36 -11.25 -17.71 -11.29
C LEU A 36 -12.44 -18.59 -11.67
N GLY A 37 -12.75 -19.57 -10.84
CA GLY A 37 -13.90 -20.45 -10.94
C GLY A 37 -13.80 -21.53 -12.00
N THR A 38 -13.36 -21.18 -13.21
CA THR A 38 -13.24 -22.10 -14.36
C THR A 38 -11.92 -21.89 -15.08
N GLY A 39 -11.42 -22.93 -15.71
CA GLY A 39 -10.30 -22.85 -16.64
C GLY A 39 -10.72 -22.43 -18.06
N THR A 40 -10.01 -22.97 -19.04
CA THR A 40 -10.29 -22.87 -20.47
C THR A 40 -10.30 -24.26 -21.10
N ARG A 41 -10.62 -24.34 -22.40
CA ARG A 41 -10.52 -25.61 -23.12
C ARG A 41 -9.08 -26.15 -23.04
N GLY A 42 -8.93 -27.29 -22.37
CA GLY A 42 -7.64 -27.97 -22.21
C GLY A 42 -6.79 -27.51 -21.01
N ARG A 43 -7.23 -26.51 -20.24
CA ARG A 43 -6.53 -26.02 -19.03
C ARG A 43 -7.52 -25.77 -17.92
N ASP A 44 -7.27 -26.32 -16.74
CA ASP A 44 -8.12 -26.12 -15.57
C ASP A 44 -7.89 -24.75 -14.88
N ALA A 45 -8.69 -24.46 -13.88
CA ALA A 45 -8.60 -23.20 -13.13
C ALA A 45 -7.28 -23.10 -12.35
N LEU A 46 -6.73 -24.23 -11.89
CA LEU A 46 -5.47 -24.26 -11.14
C LEU A 46 -4.28 -23.89 -12.03
N ALA A 47 -4.24 -24.43 -13.26
CA ALA A 47 -3.22 -24.08 -14.24
C ALA A 47 -3.30 -22.60 -14.66
N VAL A 48 -4.52 -22.06 -14.85
CA VAL A 48 -4.70 -20.62 -15.15
C VAL A 48 -4.28 -19.76 -13.96
N ALA A 49 -4.59 -20.17 -12.73
CA ALA A 49 -4.16 -19.48 -11.52
C ALA A 49 -2.62 -19.45 -11.37
N GLY A 50 -1.96 -20.56 -11.71
CA GLY A 50 -0.50 -20.64 -11.74
C GLY A 50 0.12 -19.63 -12.72
N ASP A 51 -0.45 -19.47 -13.92
CA ASP A 51 0.04 -18.48 -14.90
C ASP A 51 -0.15 -17.04 -14.42
N VAL A 52 -1.29 -16.76 -13.76
CA VAL A 52 -1.55 -15.44 -13.16
C VAL A 52 -0.50 -15.15 -12.10
N LEU A 53 -0.22 -16.10 -11.22
CA LEU A 53 0.74 -15.96 -10.13
C LEU A 53 2.18 -15.84 -10.65
N ALA A 54 2.56 -16.64 -11.65
CA ALA A 54 3.89 -16.60 -12.26
C ALA A 54 4.21 -15.23 -12.88
N ARG A 55 3.22 -14.50 -13.41
CA ARG A 55 3.41 -13.13 -13.91
C ARG A 55 3.76 -12.10 -12.84
N SER A 56 3.65 -12.49 -11.60
CA SER A 56 3.97 -11.65 -10.43
C SER A 56 5.02 -12.32 -9.55
N ASP A 57 5.87 -13.17 -10.14
CA ASP A 57 6.95 -13.91 -9.48
C ASP A 57 6.49 -14.65 -8.22
N GLY A 58 5.28 -15.19 -8.23
CA GLY A 58 4.67 -15.89 -7.10
C GLY A 58 4.12 -14.98 -5.99
N SER A 59 4.20 -13.66 -6.13
CA SER A 59 3.81 -12.70 -5.09
C SER A 59 2.39 -12.18 -5.29
N LEU A 60 1.51 -12.38 -4.31
CA LEU A 60 0.17 -11.77 -4.28
C LEU A 60 0.24 -10.24 -4.18
N ARG A 61 1.24 -9.70 -3.49
CA ARG A 61 1.46 -8.25 -3.39
C ARG A 61 1.78 -7.65 -4.76
N ARG A 62 2.72 -8.25 -5.51
CA ARG A 62 3.03 -7.82 -6.88
C ARG A 62 1.83 -8.00 -7.81
N LEU A 63 1.03 -9.05 -7.60
CA LEU A 63 -0.20 -9.26 -8.36
C LEU A 63 -1.19 -8.11 -8.13
N ALA A 64 -1.32 -7.65 -6.89
CA ALA A 64 -2.22 -6.57 -6.50
C ALA A 64 -1.87 -5.21 -7.14
N THR A 65 -0.60 -4.98 -7.48
CA THR A 65 -0.14 -3.72 -8.11
C THR A 65 -0.12 -3.78 -9.64
N ARG A 66 -0.36 -4.94 -10.26
CA ARG A 66 -0.38 -5.06 -11.72
C ARG A 66 -1.61 -4.41 -12.34
N PRO A 67 -1.45 -3.77 -13.53
CA PRO A 67 -2.58 -3.28 -14.29
C PRO A 67 -3.54 -4.43 -14.67
N TRP A 68 -4.81 -4.30 -14.33
CA TRP A 68 -5.82 -5.32 -14.59
C TRP A 68 -5.99 -5.64 -16.08
N ALA A 69 -5.68 -4.66 -16.95
CA ALA A 69 -5.67 -4.86 -18.40
C ALA A 69 -4.61 -5.88 -18.86
N GLU A 70 -3.47 -5.97 -18.16
CA GLU A 70 -2.45 -6.99 -18.42
C GLU A 70 -2.91 -8.36 -17.97
N LEU A 71 -3.52 -8.46 -16.80
CA LEU A 71 -4.08 -9.72 -16.29
C LEU A 71 -5.20 -10.25 -17.19
N ALA A 72 -6.02 -9.36 -17.74
CA ALA A 72 -7.05 -9.74 -18.69
C ALA A 72 -6.52 -10.39 -19.99
N ARG A 73 -5.23 -10.15 -20.33
CA ARG A 73 -4.55 -10.77 -21.48
C ARG A 73 -3.99 -12.17 -21.19
N VAL A 74 -3.99 -12.59 -19.93
CA VAL A 74 -3.55 -13.97 -19.59
C VAL A 74 -4.55 -14.96 -20.19
N PRO A 75 -4.09 -15.97 -20.95
CA PRO A 75 -4.97 -16.96 -21.53
C PRO A 75 -5.85 -17.63 -20.49
N GLY A 76 -7.18 -17.48 -20.62
CA GLY A 76 -8.14 -18.05 -19.70
C GLY A 76 -8.63 -17.11 -18.61
N VAL A 77 -8.10 -15.89 -18.48
CA VAL A 77 -8.57 -14.88 -17.53
C VAL A 77 -9.66 -14.01 -18.14
N GLY A 78 -9.35 -13.24 -19.19
CA GLY A 78 -10.29 -12.32 -19.79
C GLY A 78 -10.77 -11.22 -18.81
N ARG A 79 -11.58 -10.27 -19.32
CA ARG A 79 -12.02 -9.09 -18.55
C ARG A 79 -12.82 -9.45 -17.29
N ALA A 80 -13.73 -10.42 -17.39
CA ALA A 80 -14.62 -10.78 -16.27
C ALA A 80 -13.86 -11.38 -15.09
N LYS A 81 -12.88 -12.28 -15.36
CA LYS A 81 -12.08 -12.89 -14.31
C LYS A 81 -11.05 -11.92 -13.74
N ALA A 82 -10.44 -11.05 -14.59
CA ALA A 82 -9.57 -9.99 -14.12
C ALA A 82 -10.31 -9.02 -13.18
N ALA A 83 -11.55 -8.63 -13.52
CA ALA A 83 -12.37 -7.79 -12.63
C ALA A 83 -12.68 -8.50 -11.29
N ARG A 84 -12.94 -9.81 -11.31
CA ARG A 84 -13.20 -10.59 -10.09
C ARG A 84 -11.98 -10.62 -9.17
N LEU A 85 -10.78 -10.80 -9.73
CA LEU A 85 -9.52 -10.73 -8.97
C LEU A 85 -9.31 -9.32 -8.39
N ALA A 86 -9.51 -8.27 -9.21
CA ALA A 86 -9.40 -6.88 -8.79
C ALA A 86 -10.32 -6.57 -7.59
N VAL A 87 -11.58 -6.97 -7.69
CA VAL A 87 -12.58 -6.76 -6.62
C VAL A 87 -12.20 -7.52 -5.36
N ALA A 88 -11.74 -8.77 -5.46
CA ALA A 88 -11.33 -9.55 -4.29
C ALA A 88 -10.13 -8.91 -3.56
N ILE A 89 -9.14 -8.42 -4.30
CA ILE A 89 -7.98 -7.72 -3.74
C ILE A 89 -8.41 -6.39 -3.11
N GLU A 90 -9.28 -5.62 -3.76
CA GLU A 90 -9.79 -4.36 -3.22
C GLU A 90 -10.60 -4.58 -1.93
N LEU A 91 -11.43 -5.62 -1.86
CA LEU A 91 -12.14 -5.97 -0.64
C LEU A 91 -11.18 -6.35 0.49
N GLY A 92 -10.15 -7.15 0.19
CA GLY A 92 -9.11 -7.49 1.17
C GLY A 92 -8.37 -6.26 1.69
N ARG A 93 -8.07 -5.30 0.81
CA ARG A 93 -7.46 -4.02 1.19
C ARG A 93 -8.37 -3.19 2.09
N ARG A 94 -9.67 -3.13 1.81
CA ARG A 94 -10.65 -2.42 2.65
C ARG A 94 -10.80 -3.09 4.01
N VAL A 95 -10.92 -4.41 4.07
CA VAL A 95 -10.96 -5.16 5.34
C VAL A 95 -9.71 -4.91 6.17
N ALA A 96 -8.53 -4.92 5.55
CA ALA A 96 -7.28 -4.60 6.25
C ALA A 96 -7.24 -3.15 6.79
N ALA A 97 -7.88 -2.22 6.08
CA ALA A 97 -8.00 -0.82 6.52
C ALA A 97 -9.05 -0.63 7.62
N GLU A 98 -10.07 -1.49 7.70
CA GLU A 98 -11.08 -1.47 8.76
C GLU A 98 -10.59 -2.09 10.07
N ALA A 99 -9.59 -2.96 10.01
CA ALA A 99 -9.14 -3.75 11.16
C ALA A 99 -8.54 -2.93 12.31
N GLU A 100 -8.04 -1.72 12.02
CA GLU A 100 -7.64 -0.74 13.05
C GLU A 100 -8.19 0.63 12.64
N PRO A 101 -9.07 1.26 13.43
CA PRO A 101 -9.42 2.64 13.18
C PRO A 101 -8.15 3.50 13.24
N PRO A 102 -8.01 4.50 12.35
CA PRO A 102 -6.85 5.37 12.37
C PRO A 102 -6.73 5.99 13.76
N PRO A 103 -5.49 6.15 14.30
CA PRO A 103 -5.30 6.75 15.60
C PRO A 103 -5.89 8.17 15.61
N GLU A 104 -6.71 8.48 16.60
CA GLU A 104 -7.25 9.85 16.77
C GLU A 104 -6.15 10.86 17.10
N ARG A 105 -5.04 10.38 17.68
CA ARG A 105 -3.88 11.20 18.10
C ARG A 105 -2.59 10.48 17.75
N ILE A 106 -1.60 11.25 17.35
CA ILE A 106 -0.25 10.74 17.09
C ILE A 106 0.59 10.88 18.34
N ARG A 107 1.08 9.76 18.85
CA ARG A 107 1.97 9.69 20.02
C ARG A 107 3.41 9.36 19.63
N GLY A 108 3.62 8.89 18.40
CA GLY A 108 4.92 8.53 17.88
C GLY A 108 4.84 8.03 16.43
N PRO A 109 6.00 7.75 15.79
CA PRO A 109 6.05 7.39 14.37
C PRO A 109 5.36 6.05 14.06
N GLY A 110 5.21 5.14 15.03
CA GLY A 110 4.41 3.93 14.88
C GLY A 110 2.91 4.21 14.64
N ASP A 111 2.36 5.29 15.22
CA ASP A 111 0.98 5.70 14.95
C ASP A 111 0.85 6.25 13.53
N VAL A 112 1.86 7.01 13.06
CA VAL A 112 1.92 7.50 11.68
C VAL A 112 1.98 6.33 10.70
N GLN A 113 2.83 5.33 10.97
CA GLN A 113 2.91 4.13 10.16
C GLN A 113 1.56 3.41 10.08
N ARG A 114 0.87 3.20 11.20
CA ARG A 114 -0.46 2.57 11.23
C ARG A 114 -1.48 3.36 10.42
N TYR A 115 -1.47 4.70 10.58
CA TYR A 115 -2.38 5.58 9.85
C TYR A 115 -2.23 5.45 8.34
N TYR A 116 -0.99 5.32 7.85
CA TYR A 116 -0.69 5.29 6.43
C TYR A 116 -0.51 3.89 5.83
N ALA A 117 -0.39 2.84 6.65
CA ALA A 117 -0.05 1.49 6.19
C ALA A 117 -0.98 0.95 5.08
N GLY A 118 -2.28 1.17 5.20
CA GLY A 118 -3.26 0.76 4.18
C GLY A 118 -3.35 1.67 2.95
N ARG A 119 -2.73 2.86 3.01
CA ARG A 119 -2.87 3.90 1.98
C ARG A 119 -1.61 4.03 1.11
N LEU A 120 -0.42 4.04 1.72
CA LEU A 120 0.84 4.32 1.04
C LEU A 120 1.66 3.06 0.72
N ARG A 121 1.41 1.97 1.42
CA ARG A 121 2.23 0.75 1.38
C ARG A 121 2.44 0.15 -0.02
N ASP A 122 1.38 0.12 -0.82
CA ASP A 122 1.35 -0.59 -2.10
C ASP A 122 1.25 0.38 -3.30
N LEU A 123 1.52 1.67 -3.08
CA LEU A 123 1.53 2.65 -4.16
C LEU A 123 2.74 2.44 -5.07
N ALA A 124 2.48 2.48 -6.39
CA ALA A 124 3.51 2.39 -7.41
C ALA A 124 4.21 3.73 -7.69
N VAL A 125 3.75 4.81 -7.07
CA VAL A 125 4.28 6.17 -7.20
C VAL A 125 4.53 6.75 -5.81
N GLU A 126 5.45 7.68 -5.71
CA GLU A 126 5.68 8.44 -4.48
C GLU A 126 4.55 9.43 -4.24
N GLU A 127 4.06 9.50 -3.02
CA GLU A 127 3.15 10.53 -2.54
C GLU A 127 3.76 11.22 -1.33
N PHE A 128 3.71 12.54 -1.32
CA PHE A 128 4.19 13.37 -0.23
C PHE A 128 3.00 13.99 0.48
N HIS A 129 2.83 13.63 1.73
CA HIS A 129 1.73 14.03 2.59
C HIS A 129 2.19 14.92 3.73
N VAL A 130 1.29 15.76 4.19
CA VAL A 130 1.41 16.53 5.43
C VAL A 130 0.26 16.17 6.33
N LEU A 131 0.57 15.58 7.47
CA LEU A 131 -0.38 15.33 8.54
C LEU A 131 -0.45 16.56 9.43
N ALA A 132 -1.53 17.33 9.32
CA ALA A 132 -1.80 18.50 10.11
C ALA A 132 -2.29 18.09 11.51
N LEU A 133 -1.63 18.55 12.57
CA LEU A 133 -1.92 18.18 13.93
C LEU A 133 -2.37 19.40 14.75
N GLY A 134 -3.36 19.18 15.61
CA GLY A 134 -3.75 20.16 16.61
C GLY A 134 -2.82 20.14 17.83
N SER A 135 -3.03 21.06 18.76
CA SER A 135 -2.20 21.26 19.97
C SER A 135 -2.11 20.04 20.90
N GLN A 136 -3.03 19.08 20.78
CA GLN A 136 -3.02 17.82 21.52
C GLN A 136 -2.63 16.62 20.64
N SER A 137 -1.93 16.89 19.54
CA SER A 137 -1.51 15.88 18.55
C SER A 137 -2.66 15.09 17.90
N GLN A 138 -3.89 15.61 17.95
CA GLN A 138 -5.01 15.07 17.20
C GLN A 138 -4.84 15.36 15.71
N ILE A 139 -5.22 14.43 14.87
CA ILE A 139 -5.17 14.58 13.41
C ILE A 139 -6.30 15.53 13.00
N LEU A 140 -5.96 16.68 12.40
CA LEU A 140 -6.89 17.63 11.83
C LEU A 140 -7.16 17.31 10.36
N ALA A 141 -6.11 17.06 9.59
CA ALA A 141 -6.20 16.73 8.17
C ALA A 141 -4.99 15.92 7.69
N ASP A 142 -5.18 15.18 6.62
CA ASP A 142 -4.15 14.51 5.84
C ASP A 142 -4.13 15.15 4.45
N LEU A 143 -3.07 15.85 4.15
CA LEU A 143 -2.94 16.74 2.99
C LEU A 143 -1.95 16.14 1.99
N LEU A 144 -2.44 15.67 0.84
CA LEU A 144 -1.58 15.26 -0.27
C LEU A 144 -0.99 16.52 -0.92
N ILE A 145 0.34 16.67 -0.86
CA ILE A 145 1.06 17.82 -1.41
C ILE A 145 1.54 17.53 -2.83
N THR A 146 2.19 16.36 -3.04
CA THR A 146 2.65 15.97 -4.36
C THR A 146 2.42 14.49 -4.61
N ARG A 147 2.29 14.13 -5.89
CA ARG A 147 2.19 12.75 -6.37
C ARG A 147 3.03 12.58 -7.62
N GLY A 148 3.92 11.57 -7.63
CA GLY A 148 4.83 11.27 -8.74
C GLY A 148 6.27 11.17 -8.27
N ILE A 149 7.23 11.61 -9.11
CA ILE A 149 8.64 11.61 -8.74
C ILE A 149 8.89 12.73 -7.72
N LEU A 150 9.38 12.36 -6.55
CA LEU A 150 9.76 13.30 -5.51
C LEU A 150 11.13 13.91 -5.88
N ASN A 151 11.17 15.18 -6.13
CA ASN A 151 12.41 15.94 -6.11
C ASN A 151 12.22 17.19 -5.24
N SER A 152 13.31 17.72 -4.70
CA SER A 152 13.31 18.87 -3.80
C SER A 152 12.70 20.14 -4.41
N SER A 153 12.52 20.18 -5.74
CA SER A 153 11.89 21.30 -6.45
C SER A 153 10.36 21.26 -6.44
N LEU A 154 9.76 20.10 -6.15
CA LEU A 154 8.30 19.90 -6.17
C LEU A 154 7.64 20.12 -4.82
N VAL A 155 8.37 19.87 -3.72
CA VAL A 155 7.88 20.10 -2.36
C VAL A 155 8.36 21.46 -1.87
N HIS A 156 7.57 22.51 -2.13
CA HIS A 156 7.94 23.87 -1.72
C HIS A 156 7.34 24.17 -0.32
N PRO A 157 8.13 24.69 0.64
CA PRO A 157 7.63 25.02 1.98
C PRO A 157 6.36 25.89 1.98
N ARG A 158 6.26 26.84 1.06
CA ARG A 158 5.06 27.67 0.90
C ARG A 158 3.79 26.86 0.72
N GLU A 159 3.79 25.81 -0.11
CA GLU A 159 2.59 25.00 -0.38
C GLU A 159 2.27 24.10 0.83
N VAL A 160 3.28 23.52 1.47
CA VAL A 160 3.15 22.72 2.68
C VAL A 160 2.51 23.55 3.79
N PHE A 161 3.09 24.70 4.12
CA PHE A 161 2.59 25.52 5.24
C PHE A 161 1.32 26.28 4.91
N ARG A 162 1.08 26.66 3.66
CA ARG A 162 -0.21 27.20 3.24
C ARG A 162 -1.35 26.22 3.52
N ALA A 163 -1.15 24.95 3.17
CA ALA A 163 -2.14 23.90 3.41
C ALA A 163 -2.31 23.63 4.92
N ALA A 164 -1.23 23.51 5.68
CA ALA A 164 -1.28 23.27 7.11
C ALA A 164 -1.94 24.41 7.90
N ILE A 165 -1.64 25.65 7.55
CA ILE A 165 -2.23 26.84 8.20
C ILE A 165 -3.73 26.94 7.88
N ALA A 166 -4.17 26.57 6.69
CA ALA A 166 -5.60 26.53 6.36
C ALA A 166 -6.40 25.58 7.25
N GLU A 167 -5.75 24.52 7.74
CA GLU A 167 -6.33 23.56 8.69
C GLU A 167 -6.11 23.95 10.17
N ALA A 168 -5.62 25.17 10.43
CA ALA A 168 -5.29 25.64 11.77
C ALA A 168 -4.34 24.70 12.55
N ALA A 169 -3.37 24.09 11.85
CA ALA A 169 -2.42 23.17 12.44
C ALA A 169 -1.52 23.85 13.48
N ALA A 170 -1.39 23.24 14.66
CA ALA A 170 -0.43 23.62 15.68
C ALA A 170 0.99 23.06 15.38
N GLY A 171 1.09 22.10 14.49
CA GLY A 171 2.32 21.52 13.98
C GLY A 171 2.02 20.45 12.94
N ILE A 172 3.04 19.95 12.29
CA ILE A 172 2.90 18.98 11.19
C ILE A 172 3.84 17.79 11.34
N ILE A 173 3.41 16.66 10.76
CA ILE A 173 4.30 15.55 10.43
C ILE A 173 4.29 15.39 8.92
N VAL A 174 5.47 15.24 8.35
CA VAL A 174 5.68 14.97 6.93
C VAL A 174 5.77 13.48 6.72
N VAL A 175 5.12 12.98 5.67
CA VAL A 175 5.12 11.54 5.35
C VAL A 175 5.25 11.34 3.85
N HIS A 176 6.11 10.44 3.42
CA HIS A 176 6.12 9.98 2.04
C HIS A 176 6.46 8.50 1.94
N ASN A 177 6.12 7.89 0.83
CA ASN A 177 6.43 6.48 0.56
C ASN A 177 7.52 6.34 -0.49
N HIS A 178 8.34 5.30 -0.32
CA HIS A 178 9.25 4.81 -1.35
C HIS A 178 8.66 3.55 -2.01
N PRO A 179 8.27 3.60 -3.29
CA PRO A 179 7.77 2.43 -4.03
C PRO A 179 8.76 1.27 -4.13
N SER A 180 10.06 1.54 -3.94
CA SER A 180 11.11 0.52 -3.86
C SER A 180 10.95 -0.43 -2.67
N GLY A 181 10.23 0.00 -1.62
CA GLY A 181 10.11 -0.72 -0.36
C GLY A 181 11.28 -0.51 0.62
N ASP A 182 12.27 0.31 0.26
CA ASP A 182 13.36 0.72 1.16
C ASP A 182 13.07 2.10 1.74
N PRO A 183 12.83 2.24 3.08
CA PRO A 183 12.52 3.52 3.71
C PRO A 183 13.76 4.38 4.01
N THR A 184 14.94 4.02 3.52
CA THR A 184 16.17 4.80 3.76
C THR A 184 16.04 6.19 3.13
N PRO A 185 16.16 7.29 3.94
CA PRO A 185 16.01 8.64 3.43
C PRO A 185 17.11 9.00 2.43
N SER A 186 16.72 9.56 1.29
CA SER A 186 17.63 10.09 0.27
C SER A 186 18.28 11.41 0.69
N ALA A 187 19.21 11.91 -0.10
CA ALA A 187 19.79 13.24 0.08
C ALA A 187 18.76 14.35 -0.11
N ASP A 188 17.83 14.17 -1.06
CA ASP A 188 16.74 15.10 -1.34
C ASP A 188 15.72 15.14 -0.21
N ASP A 189 15.36 14.00 0.40
CA ASP A 189 14.49 13.96 1.58
C ASP A 189 15.08 14.76 2.74
N ARG A 190 16.39 14.60 2.99
CA ARG A 190 17.10 15.36 4.03
C ARG A 190 17.14 16.87 3.71
N ALA A 191 17.29 17.24 2.45
CA ALA A 191 17.33 18.64 2.03
C ALA A 191 15.96 19.29 2.21
N VAL A 192 14.89 18.64 1.74
CA VAL A 192 13.50 19.09 1.90
C VAL A 192 13.14 19.18 3.37
N THR A 193 13.49 18.18 4.19
CA THR A 193 13.20 18.20 5.64
C THR A 193 13.81 19.42 6.30
N ARG A 194 15.09 19.72 6.06
CA ARG A 194 15.73 20.90 6.62
C ARG A 194 15.00 22.20 6.24
N GLN A 195 14.65 22.36 4.95
CA GLN A 195 13.91 23.53 4.49
C GLN A 195 12.54 23.67 5.17
N LEU A 196 11.84 22.57 5.39
CA LEU A 196 10.54 22.56 6.08
C LEU A 196 10.70 22.88 7.56
N VAL A 197 11.70 22.31 8.24
CA VAL A 197 11.99 22.62 9.66
C VAL A 197 12.30 24.10 9.84
N ASP A 198 13.16 24.68 8.99
CA ASP A 198 13.52 26.10 9.06
C ASP A 198 12.31 27.00 8.79
N ALA A 199 11.49 26.69 7.80
CA ALA A 199 10.27 27.43 7.51
C ALA A 199 9.24 27.30 8.65
N GLY A 200 9.09 26.10 9.22
CA GLY A 200 8.17 25.85 10.33
C GLY A 200 8.52 26.64 11.58
N ARG A 201 9.80 26.81 11.87
CA ARG A 201 10.26 27.67 12.98
C ARG A 201 9.88 29.14 12.78
N VAL A 202 9.98 29.64 11.56
CA VAL A 202 9.62 31.03 11.24
C VAL A 202 8.11 31.26 11.33
N LEU A 203 7.32 30.26 10.96
CA LEU A 203 5.86 30.31 10.91
C LEU A 203 5.17 29.92 12.23
N ASP A 204 5.94 29.49 13.22
CA ASP A 204 5.43 28.93 14.49
C ASP A 204 4.52 27.71 14.29
N VAL A 205 4.83 26.92 13.24
CA VAL A 205 4.19 25.64 12.93
C VAL A 205 5.28 24.56 12.81
N PRO A 206 5.72 23.97 13.93
CA PRO A 206 6.85 23.06 13.95
C PRO A 206 6.60 21.79 13.13
N VAL A 207 7.67 21.29 12.52
CA VAL A 207 7.73 19.93 11.94
C VAL A 207 8.13 18.98 13.07
N TYR A 208 7.20 18.15 13.52
CA TYR A 208 7.45 17.20 14.62
C TYR A 208 8.22 15.97 14.17
N ASP A 209 8.02 15.51 12.94
CA ASP A 209 8.74 14.38 12.36
C ASP A 209 8.63 14.41 10.83
N HIS A 210 9.51 13.66 10.19
CA HIS A 210 9.39 13.23 8.81
C HIS A 210 9.52 11.71 8.77
N VAL A 211 8.46 11.02 8.34
CA VAL A 211 8.37 9.57 8.31
C VAL A 211 8.40 9.07 6.88
N VAL A 212 9.45 8.33 6.52
CA VAL A 212 9.59 7.68 5.21
C VAL A 212 9.07 6.26 5.30
N MET A 213 8.08 5.93 4.46
CA MET A 213 7.44 4.62 4.42
C MET A 213 8.05 3.74 3.33
N GLY A 214 8.44 2.50 3.66
CA GLY A 214 8.96 1.51 2.70
C GLY A 214 8.34 0.13 2.94
N GLY A 215 7.26 -0.18 2.25
CA GLY A 215 6.52 -1.42 2.48
C GLY A 215 5.92 -1.51 3.88
N GLU A 216 6.40 -2.45 4.70
CA GLU A 216 5.98 -2.61 6.11
C GLU A 216 6.90 -1.86 7.09
N ARG A 217 8.00 -1.29 6.60
CA ARG A 217 9.00 -0.59 7.41
C ARG A 217 8.84 0.91 7.25
N TYR A 218 9.38 1.63 8.21
CA TYR A 218 9.51 3.09 8.14
C TYR A 218 10.86 3.55 8.71
N VAL A 219 11.22 4.77 8.41
CA VAL A 219 12.27 5.54 9.07
C VAL A 219 11.68 6.87 9.54
N SER A 220 11.82 7.19 10.81
CA SER A 220 11.49 8.47 11.41
C SER A 220 12.75 9.32 11.48
N PHE A 221 12.69 10.54 11.00
CA PHE A 221 13.80 11.49 11.09
C PHE A 221 14.05 11.92 12.54
N ALA A 222 13.00 12.06 13.35
CA ALA A 222 13.11 12.39 14.76
C ALA A 222 13.84 11.26 15.52
N GLU A 223 13.42 9.99 15.35
CA GLU A 223 14.08 8.84 16.00
C GLU A 223 15.52 8.64 15.51
N ALA A 224 15.79 8.95 14.24
CA ALA A 224 17.13 8.81 13.65
C ALA A 224 18.05 10.01 13.94
N GLY A 225 17.58 11.06 14.62
CA GLY A 225 18.35 12.29 14.88
C GLY A 225 18.69 13.08 13.62
N LEU A 226 17.80 13.06 12.63
CA LEU A 226 17.96 13.72 11.32
C LEU A 226 17.09 14.98 11.16
N LEU A 227 16.30 15.32 12.17
CA LEU A 227 15.39 16.47 12.16
C LEU A 227 16.10 17.77 12.55
#